data_17e3c4477f7abeafcd6c2858ac5afcd2
#
_entry.id   17e3c4477f7abeafcd6c2858ac5afcd2
#
_cell.length_a   1.000
_cell.length_b   1.000
_cell.length_c   1.000
_cell.angle_alpha   90.00
_cell.angle_beta   90.00
_cell.angle_gamma   90.00
#
_symmetry.space_group_name_H-M   'P 1'
#
loop_
_entity.id
_entity.type
_entity.pdbx_description
1 polymer ?
#
loop_
_entity_poly.entity_id
_entity_poly.type
_entity_poly.pdbx_seq_one_letter_code
_entity_poly.pdbx_strand_id
1 'polypeptide(L)'
;MEISRRDLLKTTATSGLVAAGLAASEGFLKPLLAQDEPAQALAQSTPASARSGEMIYRTLGRTGERVSVIGLGGFHLGKIKEEAESIKLIRTAIDRGINFMDNSWDYHDGRSERWMGKALKGGYRQKVFLMTKLDGRTKGSAMMQIDESLKALQTDYIDLMQHHEILRFEDPDRVFAPGGAMEAVVEAQKAGKIRYIGFTGHKNPSVHLQMLEVAGQNNFKFDTVQMPLNVMDAHFRSFEKQVLPVLVKDNIGVLGMKSMGDPYILRSNTVTPIECLHYAMNLPTSTVITGIDTLQLLDQAFEAVRTLKPMTPAQLTALLARTREAAAKGNYELYKTTSQFDSTAQNPAWLG
;
A
#
# COMPACT_ATOMS: atom_id res chain seq x y z
N MET A 1 -17.00 -59.76 -4.55
CA MET A 1 -16.63 -60.18 -3.19
C MET A 1 -15.97 -58.93 -2.58
N GLU A 2 -16.79 -58.13 -1.90
CA GLU A 2 -16.36 -56.84 -1.29
C GLU A 2 -15.66 -57.15 0.04
N ILE A 3 -14.41 -56.64 0.21
CA ILE A 3 -13.70 -56.70 1.47
C ILE A 3 -13.92 -55.41 2.22
N SER A 4 -14.63 -55.54 3.35
CA SER A 4 -14.98 -54.43 4.25
C SER A 4 -13.77 -53.85 4.96
N ARG A 5 -13.83 -52.50 5.16
CA ARG A 5 -12.78 -51.68 5.85
C ARG A 5 -12.56 -52.02 7.35
N ARG A 6 -13.15 -53.11 7.88
CA ARG A 6 -13.04 -53.48 9.30
C ARG A 6 -12.03 -54.58 9.63
N ASP A 7 -11.42 -55.22 8.63
CA ASP A 7 -10.52 -56.40 8.87
C ASP A 7 -9.01 -56.10 8.84
N LEU A 8 -8.62 -54.81 8.81
CA LEU A 8 -7.19 -54.43 8.74
C LEU A 8 -6.58 -54.02 10.10
N LEU A 9 -7.24 -54.33 11.21
CA LEU A 9 -6.76 -53.94 12.55
C LEU A 9 -6.70 -55.12 13.52
N LYS A 10 -6.07 -56.22 13.13
CA LYS A 10 -5.63 -57.26 14.10
C LYS A 10 -4.52 -58.11 13.48
N THR A 11 -3.26 -57.74 13.72
CA THR A 11 -2.21 -58.70 14.03
C THR A 11 -1.08 -57.99 14.79
N THR A 12 -0.94 -58.45 15.98
CA THR A 12 -0.03 -58.03 17.05
C THR A 12 1.39 -58.56 16.87
N ALA A 13 2.33 -57.72 17.30
CA ALA A 13 3.51 -57.96 18.11
C ALA A 13 4.45 -59.16 17.83
N THR A 14 5.73 -58.90 17.57
CA THR A 14 6.81 -59.13 18.57
C THR A 14 8.19 -58.74 18.03
N SER A 15 8.89 -58.02 18.87
CA SER A 15 10.36 -58.01 19.17
C SER A 15 11.39 -57.73 18.08
N GLY A 16 12.19 -56.67 18.34
CA GLY A 16 13.54 -56.48 17.82
C GLY A 16 14.04 -55.03 17.99
N LEU A 17 14.69 -54.74 19.13
CA LEU A 17 15.47 -53.52 19.32
C LEU A 17 16.62 -53.43 18.31
N VAL A 18 16.67 -52.37 17.52
CA VAL A 18 17.94 -51.77 17.04
C VAL A 18 17.73 -50.25 17.09
N ALA A 19 18.47 -49.62 17.98
CA ALA A 19 18.55 -48.17 18.06
C ALA A 19 19.37 -47.65 16.89
N ALA A 20 18.73 -46.84 16.00
CA ALA A 20 19.41 -45.94 15.08
C ALA A 20 18.69 -44.59 15.15
N GLY A 21 19.41 -43.58 15.64
CA GLY A 21 18.89 -42.25 15.82
C GLY A 21 18.50 -41.59 14.50
N LEU A 22 17.21 -41.28 14.35
CA LEU A 22 16.71 -40.34 13.41
C LEU A 22 16.35 -39.06 14.19
N ALA A 23 17.21 -38.07 14.07
CA ALA A 23 16.90 -36.71 14.51
C ALA A 23 15.69 -36.21 13.68
N ALA A 24 14.51 -36.27 14.26
CA ALA A 24 13.34 -35.58 13.75
C ALA A 24 13.60 -34.09 13.92
N SER A 25 13.83 -33.42 12.80
CA SER A 25 13.78 -31.96 12.75
C SER A 25 12.32 -31.54 12.92
N GLU A 26 11.89 -31.35 14.15
CA GLU A 26 10.67 -30.58 14.44
C GLU A 26 10.96 -29.12 14.12
N GLY A 27 10.72 -28.76 12.86
CA GLY A 27 10.56 -27.38 12.43
C GLY A 27 9.23 -26.83 12.97
N PHE A 28 9.18 -26.59 14.29
CA PHE A 28 8.14 -25.77 14.86
C PHE A 28 8.25 -24.37 14.26
N LEU A 29 7.27 -24.01 13.41
CA LEU A 29 6.89 -22.61 13.16
C LEU A 29 6.57 -21.96 14.51
N LYS A 30 7.60 -21.44 15.18
CA LYS A 30 7.36 -20.45 16.23
C LYS A 30 6.67 -19.27 15.55
N PRO A 31 5.49 -18.83 15.99
CA PRO A 31 4.99 -17.55 15.58
C PRO A 31 6.08 -16.53 15.93
N LEU A 32 6.55 -15.80 14.93
CA LEU A 32 7.44 -14.66 15.12
C LEU A 32 6.60 -13.63 15.89
N LEU A 33 6.54 -13.75 17.21
CA LEU A 33 6.11 -12.67 18.07
C LEU A 33 7.13 -11.57 17.79
N ALA A 34 6.70 -10.55 17.03
CA ALA A 34 7.46 -9.36 16.82
C ALA A 34 7.88 -8.83 18.20
N GLN A 35 9.14 -9.05 18.56
CA GLN A 35 9.73 -8.34 19.65
C GLN A 35 9.59 -6.87 19.30
N ASP A 36 9.22 -6.06 20.26
CA ASP A 36 9.18 -4.59 20.15
C ASP A 36 10.59 -4.10 19.76
N GLU A 37 10.92 -4.18 18.47
CA GLU A 37 12.04 -3.43 17.92
C GLU A 37 11.73 -1.96 18.21
N PRO A 38 12.58 -1.26 18.95
CA PRO A 38 12.26 0.09 19.34
C PRO A 38 12.09 0.96 18.10
N ALA A 39 11.11 1.83 18.10
CA ALA A 39 10.81 2.81 17.05
C ALA A 39 12.05 3.58 16.55
N GLN A 40 13.15 3.53 17.29
CA GLN A 40 14.47 4.05 16.95
C GLN A 40 15.13 3.34 15.75
N ALA A 41 14.95 2.01 15.60
CA ALA A 41 15.55 1.26 14.49
C ALA A 41 14.85 1.60 13.16
N LEU A 42 13.54 1.84 13.18
CA LEU A 42 12.77 2.24 12.00
C LEU A 42 13.08 3.68 11.56
N ALA A 43 13.32 4.59 12.50
CA ALA A 43 13.68 5.97 12.19
C ALA A 43 15.06 6.07 11.48
N GLN A 44 16.00 5.14 11.74
CA GLN A 44 17.31 5.09 11.09
C GLN A 44 17.26 4.58 9.65
N SER A 45 16.15 3.95 9.24
CA SER A 45 15.96 3.39 7.89
C SER A 45 15.18 4.31 6.94
N THR A 46 14.97 5.58 7.30
CA THR A 46 14.28 6.55 6.43
C THR A 46 15.03 6.68 5.09
N PRO A 47 14.33 6.58 3.94
CA PRO A 47 14.99 6.69 2.62
C PRO A 47 15.81 7.96 2.46
N ALA A 48 16.89 7.89 1.70
CA ALA A 48 17.73 9.05 1.39
C ALA A 48 16.88 10.23 0.90
N SER A 49 17.00 11.37 1.56
CA SER A 49 16.15 12.54 1.32
C SER A 49 16.95 13.79 0.97
N ALA A 50 16.36 14.65 0.13
CA ALA A 50 16.91 15.97 -0.17
C ALA A 50 15.75 16.96 -0.32
N ARG A 51 15.95 18.21 0.16
CA ARG A 51 14.98 19.30 -0.02
C ARG A 51 15.27 20.05 -1.31
N SER A 52 14.23 20.36 -2.05
CA SER A 52 14.27 21.27 -3.20
C SER A 52 13.03 22.17 -3.15
N GLY A 53 13.26 23.48 -3.04
CA GLY A 53 12.19 24.44 -2.77
C GLY A 53 11.45 24.12 -1.46
N GLU A 54 10.12 24.09 -1.53
CA GLU A 54 9.26 23.77 -0.38
C GLU A 54 9.19 22.25 -0.09
N MET A 55 9.60 21.38 -1.06
CA MET A 55 9.37 19.94 -1.00
C MET A 55 10.63 19.16 -0.58
N ILE A 56 10.40 18.05 0.11
CA ILE A 56 11.38 17.02 0.41
C ILE A 56 11.16 15.84 -0.54
N TYR A 57 12.23 15.35 -1.16
CA TYR A 57 12.18 14.17 -2.04
C TYR A 57 12.93 13.01 -1.41
N ARG A 58 12.37 11.81 -1.57
CA ARG A 58 12.94 10.55 -1.06
C ARG A 58 13.10 9.54 -2.17
N THR A 59 14.02 8.60 -2.00
CA THR A 59 14.18 7.50 -2.95
C THR A 59 13.03 6.50 -2.78
N LEU A 60 12.48 6.03 -3.89
CA LEU A 60 11.41 5.03 -3.93
C LEU A 60 12.01 3.62 -3.93
N GLY A 61 12.35 3.11 -2.76
CA GLY A 61 12.95 1.79 -2.61
C GLY A 61 14.13 1.56 -3.57
N ARG A 62 14.18 0.37 -4.18
CA ARG A 62 15.25 -0.02 -5.14
C ARG A 62 15.08 0.56 -6.54
N THR A 63 13.98 1.26 -6.83
CA THR A 63 13.73 1.84 -8.17
C THR A 63 14.70 2.95 -8.53
N GLY A 64 15.28 3.62 -7.53
CA GLY A 64 16.14 4.79 -7.72
C GLY A 64 15.38 6.09 -8.01
N GLU A 65 14.07 6.03 -8.22
CA GLU A 65 13.22 7.21 -8.50
C GLU A 65 13.15 8.14 -7.28
N ARG A 66 13.09 9.43 -7.56
CA ARG A 66 12.97 10.48 -6.52
C ARG A 66 11.54 10.99 -6.49
N VAL A 67 10.84 10.72 -5.39
CA VAL A 67 9.43 11.09 -5.20
C VAL A 67 9.27 12.08 -4.05
N SER A 68 8.28 12.96 -4.16
CA SER A 68 7.94 13.91 -3.09
C SER A 68 7.45 13.18 -1.86
N VAL A 69 7.84 13.65 -0.66
CA VAL A 69 7.45 13.04 0.61
C VAL A 69 5.93 13.05 0.85
N ILE A 70 5.21 13.94 0.17
CA ILE A 70 3.75 13.96 0.04
C ILE A 70 3.36 13.56 -1.39
N GLY A 71 2.42 12.62 -1.51
CA GLY A 71 1.76 12.23 -2.75
C GLY A 71 0.33 12.76 -2.81
N LEU A 72 -0.11 13.13 -4.00
CA LEU A 72 -1.46 13.66 -4.25
C LEU A 72 -2.44 12.51 -4.49
N GLY A 73 -3.41 12.32 -3.58
CA GLY A 73 -4.37 11.22 -3.64
C GLY A 73 -5.55 11.49 -4.59
N GLY A 74 -5.66 10.68 -5.64
CA GLY A 74 -6.65 10.80 -6.70
C GLY A 74 -8.10 10.61 -6.27
N PHE A 75 -8.36 9.78 -5.25
CA PHE A 75 -9.73 9.57 -4.75
C PHE A 75 -10.42 10.90 -4.37
N HIS A 76 -9.71 11.80 -3.69
CA HIS A 76 -10.25 13.09 -3.27
C HIS A 76 -10.40 14.06 -4.45
N LEU A 77 -9.50 14.00 -5.43
CA LEU A 77 -9.60 14.81 -6.65
C LEU A 77 -10.90 14.54 -7.44
N GLY A 78 -11.32 13.28 -7.48
CA GLY A 78 -12.58 12.89 -8.11
C GLY A 78 -13.84 13.32 -7.35
N LYS A 79 -13.75 13.75 -6.07
CA LYS A 79 -14.85 14.31 -5.28
C LYS A 79 -15.14 15.78 -5.61
N ILE A 80 -14.18 16.50 -6.17
CA ILE A 80 -14.34 17.91 -6.55
C ILE A 80 -15.48 17.99 -7.58
N LYS A 81 -16.36 18.99 -7.45
CA LYS A 81 -17.53 19.10 -8.33
C LYS A 81 -17.15 19.53 -9.74
N GLU A 82 -16.27 20.52 -9.82
CA GLU A 82 -15.91 21.16 -11.09
C GLU A 82 -14.55 20.65 -11.59
N GLU A 83 -14.53 20.14 -12.81
CA GLU A 83 -13.32 19.63 -13.46
C GLU A 83 -12.20 20.67 -13.49
N ALA A 84 -12.52 21.91 -13.81
CA ALA A 84 -11.53 22.97 -13.87
C ALA A 84 -10.84 23.25 -12.54
N GLU A 85 -11.56 23.12 -11.42
CA GLU A 85 -11.01 23.26 -10.07
C GLU A 85 -10.05 22.11 -9.74
N SER A 86 -10.43 20.87 -10.09
CA SER A 86 -9.56 19.70 -9.90
C SER A 86 -8.27 19.84 -10.71
N ILE A 87 -8.36 20.20 -12.00
CA ILE A 87 -7.20 20.42 -12.86
C ILE A 87 -6.30 21.54 -12.30
N LYS A 88 -6.89 22.64 -11.85
CA LYS A 88 -6.14 23.74 -11.23
C LYS A 88 -5.41 23.29 -9.97
N LEU A 89 -6.07 22.52 -9.11
CA LEU A 89 -5.48 21.99 -7.88
C LEU A 89 -4.30 21.05 -8.19
N ILE A 90 -4.47 20.11 -9.13
CA ILE A 90 -3.42 19.18 -9.56
C ILE A 90 -2.18 19.96 -10.06
N ARG A 91 -2.39 20.92 -10.98
CA ARG A 91 -1.28 21.72 -11.53
C ARG A 91 -0.61 22.58 -10.46
N THR A 92 -1.37 23.20 -9.57
CA THR A 92 -0.81 23.95 -8.45
C THR A 92 0.06 23.07 -7.55
N ALA A 93 -0.38 21.84 -7.25
CA ALA A 93 0.39 20.89 -6.46
C ALA A 93 1.73 20.52 -7.15
N ILE A 94 1.69 20.27 -8.47
CA ILE A 94 2.90 19.95 -9.26
C ILE A 94 3.85 21.15 -9.31
N ASP A 95 3.35 22.34 -9.59
CA ASP A 95 4.18 23.56 -9.70
C ASP A 95 4.84 23.92 -8.35
N ARG A 96 4.25 23.51 -7.22
CA ARG A 96 4.83 23.64 -5.88
C ARG A 96 5.75 22.46 -5.50
N GLY A 97 5.90 21.43 -6.35
CA GLY A 97 6.89 20.37 -6.17
C GLY A 97 6.34 19.01 -5.76
N ILE A 98 5.02 18.78 -5.66
CA ILE A 98 4.49 17.42 -5.56
C ILE A 98 4.68 16.74 -6.92
N ASN A 99 5.43 15.63 -6.93
CA ASN A 99 5.65 14.87 -8.14
C ASN A 99 5.07 13.44 -8.11
N PHE A 100 4.51 12.99 -6.98
CA PHE A 100 3.87 11.67 -6.88
C PHE A 100 2.35 11.83 -7.01
N MET A 101 1.79 11.25 -8.08
CA MET A 101 0.35 11.26 -8.37
C MET A 101 -0.23 9.87 -8.18
N ASP A 102 -1.12 9.72 -7.20
CA ASP A 102 -1.87 8.47 -6.95
C ASP A 102 -3.22 8.53 -7.67
N ASN A 103 -3.59 7.46 -8.34
CA ASN A 103 -4.93 7.27 -8.89
C ASN A 103 -5.37 5.80 -8.79
N SER A 104 -6.55 5.47 -9.33
CA SER A 104 -7.05 4.11 -9.51
C SER A 104 -8.10 4.09 -10.62
N TRP A 105 -8.16 2.98 -11.34
CA TRP A 105 -9.13 2.72 -12.41
C TRP A 105 -10.58 2.94 -11.94
N ASP A 106 -10.91 2.50 -10.73
CA ASP A 106 -12.25 2.54 -10.14
C ASP A 106 -12.66 3.91 -9.57
N TYR A 107 -11.73 4.81 -9.30
CA TYR A 107 -12.03 6.05 -8.57
C TYR A 107 -13.05 6.92 -9.31
N HIS A 108 -14.27 6.96 -8.73
CA HIS A 108 -15.42 7.72 -9.29
C HIS A 108 -15.72 7.37 -10.75
N ASP A 109 -15.79 6.06 -11.05
CA ASP A 109 -16.05 5.54 -12.40
C ASP A 109 -15.04 6.08 -13.43
N GLY A 110 -13.75 6.09 -13.06
CA GLY A 110 -12.64 6.58 -13.89
C GLY A 110 -12.57 8.10 -14.05
N ARG A 111 -13.44 8.88 -13.39
CA ARG A 111 -13.42 10.36 -13.46
C ARG A 111 -12.10 10.92 -12.96
N SER A 112 -11.57 10.37 -11.87
CA SER A 112 -10.30 10.83 -11.31
C SER A 112 -9.14 10.70 -12.31
N GLU A 113 -9.04 9.56 -13.00
CA GLU A 113 -8.02 9.37 -14.03
C GLU A 113 -8.22 10.32 -15.23
N ARG A 114 -9.48 10.50 -15.69
CA ARG A 114 -9.77 11.43 -16.80
C ARG A 114 -9.36 12.87 -16.48
N TRP A 115 -9.60 13.32 -15.27
CA TRP A 115 -9.21 14.67 -14.86
C TRP A 115 -7.71 14.81 -14.65
N MET A 116 -7.06 13.79 -14.07
CA MET A 116 -5.61 13.72 -13.97
C MET A 116 -4.97 13.77 -15.38
N GLY A 117 -5.46 12.98 -16.33
CA GLY A 117 -4.95 12.99 -17.72
C GLY A 117 -5.03 14.37 -18.37
N LYS A 118 -6.15 15.10 -18.18
CA LYS A 118 -6.28 16.48 -18.67
C LYS A 118 -5.32 17.45 -17.98
N ALA A 119 -5.12 17.28 -16.66
CA ALA A 119 -4.20 18.12 -15.89
C ALA A 119 -2.74 17.92 -16.32
N LEU A 120 -2.38 16.70 -16.71
CA LEU A 120 -1.02 16.33 -17.11
C LEU A 120 -0.63 16.75 -18.54
N LYS A 121 -1.54 17.34 -19.33
CA LYS A 121 -1.21 17.91 -20.64
C LYS A 121 -0.27 19.12 -20.54
N GLY A 122 0.37 19.46 -21.68
CA GLY A 122 1.20 20.66 -21.77
C GLY A 122 2.51 20.57 -20.99
N GLY A 123 3.13 19.40 -20.97
CA GLY A 123 4.44 19.18 -20.32
C GLY A 123 4.38 18.82 -18.84
N TYR A 124 3.18 18.68 -18.25
CA TYR A 124 3.05 18.27 -16.85
C TYR A 124 3.33 16.78 -16.61
N ARG A 125 3.02 15.89 -17.61
CA ARG A 125 3.28 14.44 -17.48
C ARG A 125 4.73 14.13 -17.16
N GLN A 126 5.67 14.86 -17.75
CA GLN A 126 7.11 14.66 -17.57
C GLN A 126 7.63 15.14 -16.20
N LYS A 127 6.83 15.91 -15.48
CA LYS A 127 7.19 16.43 -14.15
C LYS A 127 6.79 15.48 -13.02
N VAL A 128 6.06 14.40 -13.31
CA VAL A 128 5.45 13.57 -12.27
C VAL A 128 5.78 12.08 -12.42
N PHE A 129 5.78 11.39 -11.30
CA PHE A 129 5.72 9.95 -11.18
C PHE A 129 4.25 9.56 -11.04
N LEU A 130 3.68 8.98 -12.07
CA LEU A 130 2.25 8.68 -12.18
C LEU A 130 1.97 7.24 -11.78
N MET A 131 1.14 7.05 -10.75
CA MET A 131 0.68 5.76 -10.30
C MET A 131 -0.82 5.63 -10.51
N THR A 132 -1.24 4.43 -10.93
CA THR A 132 -2.65 4.01 -10.86
C THR A 132 -2.75 2.54 -10.43
N LYS A 133 -3.98 2.03 -10.33
CA LYS A 133 -4.25 0.70 -9.78
C LYS A 133 -5.30 -0.01 -10.64
N LEU A 134 -5.23 -1.34 -10.65
CA LEU A 134 -6.21 -2.23 -11.28
C LEU A 134 -6.83 -3.17 -10.25
N ASP A 135 -8.11 -3.47 -10.41
CA ASP A 135 -8.88 -4.37 -9.54
C ASP A 135 -8.92 -5.80 -10.06
N GLY A 136 -8.71 -6.00 -11.35
CA GLY A 136 -8.77 -7.30 -12.00
C GLY A 136 -7.84 -8.34 -11.37
N ARG A 137 -8.34 -9.57 -11.22
CA ARG A 137 -7.59 -10.73 -10.74
C ARG A 137 -7.29 -11.71 -11.87
N THR A 138 -8.03 -11.63 -12.99
CA THR A 138 -7.75 -12.41 -14.19
C THR A 138 -6.92 -11.60 -15.18
N LYS A 139 -6.22 -12.29 -16.09
CA LYS A 139 -5.45 -11.66 -17.16
C LYS A 139 -6.34 -10.75 -18.01
N GLY A 140 -7.54 -11.22 -18.37
CA GLY A 140 -8.45 -10.47 -19.24
C GLY A 140 -8.95 -9.18 -18.58
N SER A 141 -9.41 -9.22 -17.33
CA SER A 141 -9.86 -8.02 -16.61
C SER A 141 -8.72 -7.03 -16.38
N ALA A 142 -7.53 -7.53 -16.03
CA ALA A 142 -6.36 -6.67 -15.83
C ALA A 142 -5.91 -5.96 -17.12
N MET A 143 -5.86 -6.67 -18.26
CA MET A 143 -5.52 -6.06 -19.56
C MET A 143 -6.49 -4.94 -19.94
N MET A 144 -7.80 -5.21 -19.80
CA MET A 144 -8.84 -4.22 -20.06
C MET A 144 -8.65 -2.96 -19.19
N GLN A 145 -8.48 -3.13 -17.88
CA GLN A 145 -8.32 -2.00 -16.95
C GLN A 145 -7.03 -1.22 -17.17
N ILE A 146 -5.92 -1.86 -17.58
CA ILE A 146 -4.68 -1.19 -17.97
C ILE A 146 -4.91 -0.29 -19.20
N ASP A 147 -5.55 -0.81 -20.24
CA ASP A 147 -5.78 -0.05 -21.47
C ASP A 147 -6.79 1.09 -21.25
N GLU A 148 -7.81 0.90 -20.42
CA GLU A 148 -8.75 1.94 -20.02
C GLU A 148 -8.06 3.05 -19.21
N SER A 149 -7.18 2.69 -18.25
CA SER A 149 -6.41 3.66 -17.46
C SER A 149 -5.46 4.48 -18.35
N LEU A 150 -4.74 3.87 -19.29
CA LEU A 150 -3.88 4.59 -20.23
C LEU A 150 -4.68 5.59 -21.07
N LYS A 151 -5.87 5.18 -21.55
CA LYS A 151 -6.79 6.03 -22.30
C LYS A 151 -7.34 7.17 -21.44
N ALA A 152 -7.76 6.90 -20.20
CA ALA A 152 -8.31 7.90 -19.30
C ALA A 152 -7.25 8.92 -18.87
N LEU A 153 -6.04 8.45 -18.53
CA LEU A 153 -4.88 9.26 -18.17
C LEU A 153 -4.22 9.97 -19.36
N GLN A 154 -4.62 9.63 -20.59
CA GLN A 154 -4.12 10.22 -21.85
C GLN A 154 -2.59 10.18 -21.94
N THR A 155 -2.01 9.03 -21.63
CA THR A 155 -0.56 8.77 -21.62
C THR A 155 -0.25 7.40 -22.23
N ASP A 156 0.95 7.25 -22.79
CA ASP A 156 1.39 5.99 -23.38
C ASP A 156 2.00 5.05 -22.33
N TYR A 157 2.34 5.56 -21.14
CA TYR A 157 2.90 4.76 -20.06
C TYR A 157 2.50 5.25 -18.65
N ILE A 158 2.48 4.33 -17.71
CA ILE A 158 2.25 4.53 -16.29
C ILE A 158 3.56 4.21 -15.57
N ASP A 159 4.00 5.08 -14.65
CA ASP A 159 5.23 4.83 -13.89
C ASP A 159 5.07 3.65 -12.94
N LEU A 160 3.95 3.57 -12.22
CA LEU A 160 3.68 2.48 -11.28
C LEU A 160 2.24 1.98 -11.43
N MET A 161 2.09 0.69 -11.75
CA MET A 161 0.81 -0.02 -11.69
C MET A 161 0.75 -0.85 -10.42
N GLN A 162 -0.36 -0.76 -9.67
CA GLN A 162 -0.58 -1.56 -8.49
C GLN A 162 -1.79 -2.49 -8.63
N HIS A 163 -1.66 -3.73 -8.11
CA HIS A 163 -2.83 -4.56 -7.81
C HIS A 163 -3.57 -3.92 -6.65
N HIS A 164 -4.82 -3.50 -6.90
CA HIS A 164 -5.64 -2.76 -5.94
C HIS A 164 -6.36 -3.71 -4.98
N GLU A 165 -6.58 -3.23 -3.75
CA GLU A 165 -7.42 -3.91 -2.76
C GLU A 165 -7.11 -5.40 -2.59
N ILE A 166 -5.84 -5.75 -2.37
CA ILE A 166 -5.46 -7.10 -1.93
C ILE A 166 -5.96 -7.26 -0.49
N LEU A 167 -7.20 -7.73 -0.35
CA LEU A 167 -7.97 -7.75 0.90
C LEU A 167 -8.25 -9.13 1.42
N ARG A 168 -8.34 -10.15 0.52
CA ARG A 168 -8.73 -11.52 0.79
C ARG A 168 -7.51 -12.42 0.74
N PHE A 169 -7.53 -13.50 1.50
CA PHE A 169 -6.44 -14.48 1.50
C PHE A 169 -6.30 -15.22 0.16
N GLU A 170 -7.36 -15.29 -0.66
CA GLU A 170 -7.30 -15.85 -2.01
C GLU A 170 -6.78 -14.86 -3.08
N ASP A 171 -6.73 -13.56 -2.81
CA ASP A 171 -6.29 -12.56 -3.80
C ASP A 171 -4.84 -12.81 -4.29
N PRO A 172 -3.85 -13.11 -3.43
CA PRO A 172 -2.48 -13.41 -3.88
C PRO A 172 -2.42 -14.57 -4.86
N ASP A 173 -3.07 -15.68 -4.54
CA ASP A 173 -3.08 -16.87 -5.39
C ASP A 173 -3.78 -16.61 -6.74
N ARG A 174 -4.89 -15.87 -6.74
CA ARG A 174 -5.59 -15.48 -7.98
C ARG A 174 -4.73 -14.60 -8.87
N VAL A 175 -4.00 -13.65 -8.30
CA VAL A 175 -3.12 -12.73 -9.04
C VAL A 175 -2.00 -13.50 -9.74
N PHE A 176 -1.40 -14.49 -9.09
CA PHE A 176 -0.26 -15.26 -9.60
C PHE A 176 -0.66 -16.59 -10.29
N ALA A 177 -1.94 -16.96 -10.30
CA ALA A 177 -2.41 -18.15 -11.00
C ALA A 177 -2.13 -18.09 -12.52
N PRO A 178 -2.05 -19.24 -13.22
CA PRO A 178 -2.09 -19.26 -14.69
C PRO A 178 -3.34 -18.53 -15.21
N GLY A 179 -3.16 -17.55 -16.11
CA GLY A 179 -4.24 -16.65 -16.55
C GLY A 179 -4.61 -15.57 -15.52
N GLY A 180 -3.82 -15.39 -14.48
CA GLY A 180 -4.00 -14.35 -13.46
C GLY A 180 -3.53 -12.97 -13.90
N ALA A 181 -3.85 -11.96 -13.09
CA ALA A 181 -3.58 -10.57 -13.42
C ALA A 181 -2.08 -10.25 -13.58
N MET A 182 -1.19 -10.97 -12.88
CA MET A 182 0.24 -10.76 -12.97
C MET A 182 0.77 -10.96 -14.40
N GLU A 183 0.22 -11.92 -15.15
CA GLU A 183 0.63 -12.12 -16.55
C GLU A 183 0.38 -10.86 -17.40
N ALA A 184 -0.80 -10.24 -17.26
CA ALA A 184 -1.15 -9.01 -17.98
C ALA A 184 -0.24 -7.84 -17.60
N VAL A 185 0.05 -7.67 -16.31
CA VAL A 185 0.89 -6.57 -15.81
C VAL A 185 2.33 -6.73 -16.28
N VAL A 186 2.89 -7.96 -16.27
CA VAL A 186 4.24 -8.25 -16.77
C VAL A 186 4.31 -8.08 -18.30
N GLU A 187 3.28 -8.47 -19.05
CA GLU A 187 3.20 -8.24 -20.50
C GLU A 187 3.16 -6.73 -20.80
N ALA A 188 2.37 -5.97 -20.08
CA ALA A 188 2.30 -4.51 -20.20
C ALA A 188 3.64 -3.84 -19.84
N GLN A 189 4.35 -4.35 -18.83
CA GLN A 189 5.69 -3.88 -18.47
C GLN A 189 6.70 -4.15 -19.60
N LYS A 190 6.72 -5.36 -20.16
CA LYS A 190 7.58 -5.70 -21.31
C LYS A 190 7.28 -4.86 -22.55
N ALA A 191 6.01 -4.46 -22.73
CA ALA A 191 5.56 -3.57 -23.81
C ALA A 191 5.88 -2.09 -23.56
N GLY A 192 6.46 -1.72 -22.40
CA GLY A 192 6.77 -0.34 -22.05
C GLY A 192 5.56 0.49 -21.58
N LYS A 193 4.39 -0.12 -21.42
CA LYS A 193 3.18 0.54 -20.89
C LYS A 193 3.24 0.79 -19.39
N ILE A 194 4.03 0.01 -18.65
CA ILE A 194 4.22 0.09 -17.19
C ILE A 194 5.71 0.02 -16.89
N ARG A 195 6.20 0.87 -15.98
CA ARG A 195 7.62 0.84 -15.56
C ARG A 195 7.84 -0.03 -14.34
N TYR A 196 7.03 0.16 -13.30
CA TYR A 196 7.15 -0.50 -12.00
C TYR A 196 5.84 -1.16 -11.59
N ILE A 197 5.94 -2.19 -10.77
CA ILE A 197 4.79 -3.01 -10.33
C ILE A 197 4.74 -3.03 -8.81
N GLY A 198 3.56 -2.76 -8.25
CA GLY A 198 3.31 -2.80 -6.81
C GLY A 198 1.95 -3.41 -6.48
N PHE A 199 1.61 -3.36 -5.21
CA PHE A 199 0.27 -3.69 -4.74
C PHE A 199 -0.15 -2.84 -3.56
N THR A 200 -1.45 -2.82 -3.28
CA THR A 200 -2.05 -2.12 -2.14
C THR A 200 -3.20 -2.92 -1.54
N GLY A 201 -3.43 -2.67 -0.28
CA GLY A 201 -4.57 -3.15 0.49
C GLY A 201 -4.63 -2.42 1.81
N HIS A 202 -5.68 -2.63 2.58
CA HIS A 202 -5.87 -1.84 3.81
C HIS A 202 -6.53 -2.62 4.95
N LYS A 203 -6.95 -3.86 4.70
CA LYS A 203 -7.78 -4.63 5.64
C LYS A 203 -6.97 -5.37 6.69
N ASN A 204 -5.95 -6.11 6.25
CA ASN A 204 -5.22 -7.05 7.11
C ASN A 204 -3.75 -7.15 6.69
N PRO A 205 -2.80 -6.84 7.60
CA PRO A 205 -1.38 -6.97 7.31
C PRO A 205 -0.95 -8.40 6.92
N SER A 206 -1.62 -9.44 7.44
CA SER A 206 -1.29 -10.83 7.07
C SER A 206 -1.52 -11.13 5.59
N VAL A 207 -2.50 -10.50 4.94
CA VAL A 207 -2.73 -10.64 3.49
C VAL A 207 -1.58 -9.99 2.70
N HIS A 208 -1.02 -8.88 3.20
CA HIS A 208 0.16 -8.26 2.58
C HIS A 208 1.39 -9.16 2.69
N LEU A 209 1.60 -9.78 3.85
CA LEU A 209 2.71 -10.72 4.03
C LEU A 209 2.55 -11.94 3.12
N GLN A 210 1.35 -12.49 2.99
CA GLN A 210 1.05 -13.58 2.06
C GLN A 210 1.30 -13.15 0.60
N MET A 211 0.92 -11.94 0.21
CA MET A 211 1.18 -11.44 -1.15
C MET A 211 2.68 -11.37 -1.46
N LEU A 212 3.49 -10.95 -0.49
CA LEU A 212 4.96 -10.95 -0.63
C LEU A 212 5.53 -12.37 -0.68
N GLU A 213 4.99 -13.29 0.10
CA GLU A 213 5.39 -14.70 0.11
C GLU A 213 5.07 -15.38 -1.23
N VAL A 214 3.83 -15.27 -1.72
CA VAL A 214 3.40 -15.83 -3.00
C VAL A 214 4.21 -15.23 -4.16
N ALA A 215 4.51 -13.92 -4.12
CA ALA A 215 5.40 -13.31 -5.10
C ALA A 215 6.79 -13.96 -5.09
N GLY A 216 7.38 -14.17 -3.91
CA GLY A 216 8.67 -14.85 -3.76
C GLY A 216 8.66 -16.27 -4.30
N GLN A 217 7.61 -17.05 -4.06
CA GLN A 217 7.41 -18.39 -4.60
C GLN A 217 7.35 -18.41 -6.14
N ASN A 218 6.88 -17.31 -6.74
CA ASN A 218 6.83 -17.11 -8.18
C ASN A 218 8.08 -16.37 -8.74
N ASN A 219 9.17 -16.28 -7.97
CA ASN A 219 10.40 -15.56 -8.34
C ASN A 219 10.15 -14.09 -8.73
N PHE A 220 9.15 -13.47 -8.13
CA PHE A 220 8.81 -12.08 -8.35
C PHE A 220 9.07 -11.23 -7.10
N LYS A 221 9.43 -9.97 -7.31
CA LYS A 221 9.61 -8.99 -6.23
C LYS A 221 8.96 -7.67 -6.62
N PHE A 222 7.97 -7.25 -5.84
CA PHE A 222 7.30 -5.97 -6.04
C PHE A 222 8.25 -4.78 -5.84
N ASP A 223 8.08 -3.73 -6.64
CA ASP A 223 8.85 -2.49 -6.52
C ASP A 223 8.35 -1.63 -5.36
N THR A 224 7.03 -1.64 -5.10
CA THR A 224 6.39 -0.85 -4.06
C THR A 224 5.27 -1.61 -3.37
N VAL A 225 4.97 -1.21 -2.13
CA VAL A 225 3.78 -1.61 -1.39
C VAL A 225 3.13 -0.38 -0.77
N GLN A 226 1.82 -0.21 -1.02
CA GLN A 226 1.02 0.85 -0.44
C GLN A 226 0.13 0.28 0.67
N MET A 227 0.16 0.90 1.84
CA MET A 227 -0.57 0.42 3.01
C MET A 227 -0.90 1.56 3.98
N PRO A 228 -1.90 1.38 4.86
CA PRO A 228 -2.18 2.34 5.92
C PRO A 228 -0.98 2.48 6.86
N LEU A 229 -0.55 3.71 7.06
CA LEU A 229 0.48 4.06 8.05
C LEU A 229 0.06 5.35 8.75
N ASN A 230 -0.36 5.23 10.00
CA ASN A 230 -0.86 6.34 10.79
C ASN A 230 -0.78 6.07 12.30
N VAL A 231 -1.07 7.06 13.11
CA VAL A 231 -0.97 7.00 14.58
C VAL A 231 -1.87 5.95 15.25
N MET A 232 -2.94 5.50 14.58
CA MET A 232 -3.84 4.45 15.10
C MET A 232 -3.35 3.07 14.68
N ASP A 233 -2.77 2.94 13.47
CA ASP A 233 -2.21 1.69 12.96
C ASP A 233 -1.17 1.09 13.91
N ALA A 234 -0.38 1.93 14.57
CA ALA A 234 0.59 1.50 15.57
C ALA A 234 -0.01 0.62 16.70
N HIS A 235 -1.33 0.65 16.91
CA HIS A 235 -2.01 -0.02 18.02
C HIS A 235 -2.93 -1.17 17.63
N PHE A 236 -3.44 -1.19 16.40
CA PHE A 236 -4.47 -2.15 16.00
C PHE A 236 -4.19 -2.75 14.63
N ARG A 237 -4.01 -4.09 14.55
CA ARG A 237 -3.70 -4.83 13.30
C ARG A 237 -2.68 -4.07 12.46
N SER A 238 -1.52 -3.84 13.06
CA SER A 238 -0.53 -2.87 12.61
C SER A 238 0.21 -3.32 11.36
N PHE A 239 0.09 -2.57 10.27
CA PHE A 239 0.93 -2.68 9.09
C PHE A 239 2.35 -2.19 9.39
N GLU A 240 2.48 -1.15 10.22
CA GLU A 240 3.77 -0.63 10.68
C GLU A 240 4.61 -1.71 11.36
N LYS A 241 4.01 -2.50 12.27
CA LYS A 241 4.75 -3.50 13.03
C LYS A 241 4.99 -4.80 12.26
N GLN A 242 4.11 -5.18 11.35
CA GLN A 242 4.15 -6.48 10.70
C GLN A 242 4.73 -6.43 9.28
N VAL A 243 4.35 -5.44 8.47
CA VAL A 243 4.71 -5.38 7.04
C VAL A 243 5.90 -4.46 6.81
N LEU A 244 5.91 -3.29 7.43
CA LEU A 244 6.93 -2.26 7.21
C LEU A 244 8.37 -2.77 7.39
N PRO A 245 8.72 -3.57 8.43
CA PRO A 245 10.08 -4.09 8.59
C PRO A 245 10.53 -4.99 7.42
N VAL A 246 9.61 -5.77 6.85
CA VAL A 246 9.90 -6.63 5.70
C VAL A 246 10.22 -5.78 4.48
N LEU A 247 9.41 -4.74 4.21
CA LEU A 247 9.61 -3.86 3.07
C LEU A 247 10.95 -3.10 3.14
N VAL A 248 11.29 -2.60 4.34
CA VAL A 248 12.55 -1.89 4.59
C VAL A 248 13.75 -2.82 4.37
N LYS A 249 13.72 -4.03 4.96
CA LYS A 249 14.76 -5.05 4.79
C LYS A 249 15.00 -5.38 3.32
N ASP A 250 13.93 -5.47 2.54
CA ASP A 250 13.98 -5.88 1.14
C ASP A 250 14.15 -4.71 0.16
N ASN A 251 14.30 -3.48 0.68
CA ASN A 251 14.39 -2.24 -0.09
C ASN A 251 13.24 -2.08 -1.09
N ILE A 252 12.01 -2.42 -0.66
CA ILE A 252 10.77 -2.20 -1.40
C ILE A 252 10.26 -0.79 -1.05
N GLY A 253 9.85 -0.02 -2.06
CA GLY A 253 9.33 1.33 -1.87
C GLY A 253 8.05 1.35 -1.02
N VAL A 254 8.08 2.08 0.10
CA VAL A 254 6.96 2.16 1.04
C VAL A 254 6.11 3.38 0.72
N LEU A 255 4.84 3.13 0.38
CA LEU A 255 3.84 4.16 0.13
C LEU A 255 2.85 4.18 1.30
N GLY A 256 2.94 5.20 2.15
CA GLY A 256 1.98 5.40 3.25
C GLY A 256 0.68 5.99 2.72
N MET A 257 -0.45 5.50 3.21
CA MET A 257 -1.77 6.08 2.93
C MET A 257 -2.63 6.13 4.18
N LYS A 258 -3.80 6.76 4.06
CA LYS A 258 -4.80 6.84 5.14
C LYS A 258 -4.23 7.43 6.44
N SER A 259 -3.31 8.40 6.33
CA SER A 259 -2.67 9.08 7.47
C SER A 259 -3.67 9.70 8.44
N MET A 260 -4.85 10.11 7.95
CA MET A 260 -5.97 10.65 8.75
C MET A 260 -7.23 9.78 8.70
N GLY A 261 -7.18 8.59 8.06
CA GLY A 261 -8.31 7.65 8.01
C GLY A 261 -9.58 8.20 7.35
N ASP A 262 -9.48 9.12 6.39
CA ASP A 262 -10.59 9.77 5.63
C ASP A 262 -11.64 10.50 6.51
N PRO A 263 -11.46 11.48 7.14
CA PRO A 263 -10.77 12.03 8.30
C PRO A 263 -11.20 11.40 9.67
N TYR A 264 -11.55 10.13 9.72
CA TYR A 264 -12.09 9.50 10.94
C TYR A 264 -11.14 9.60 12.13
N ILE A 265 -9.82 9.51 11.93
CA ILE A 265 -8.82 9.63 12.99
C ILE A 265 -8.92 10.97 13.72
N LEU A 266 -9.19 12.05 12.99
CA LEU A 266 -9.34 13.39 13.58
C LEU A 266 -10.55 13.49 14.51
N ARG A 267 -11.60 12.69 14.29
CA ARG A 267 -12.80 12.65 15.17
C ARG A 267 -12.51 12.07 16.55
N SER A 268 -11.35 11.43 16.75
CA SER A 268 -10.89 11.00 18.06
C SER A 268 -10.52 12.17 18.98
N ASN A 269 -10.29 13.36 18.41
CA ASN A 269 -9.79 14.56 19.09
C ASN A 269 -8.45 14.34 19.83
N THR A 270 -7.69 13.29 19.44
CA THR A 270 -6.40 12.98 20.06
C THR A 270 -5.22 13.56 19.28
N VAL A 271 -5.40 13.90 18.02
CA VAL A 271 -4.34 14.37 17.12
C VAL A 271 -4.83 15.44 16.15
N THR A 272 -3.89 16.27 15.70
CA THR A 272 -4.09 17.26 14.63
C THR A 272 -3.70 16.67 13.26
N PRO A 273 -4.17 17.28 12.13
CA PRO A 273 -3.74 16.86 10.79
C PRO A 273 -2.22 16.90 10.59
N ILE A 274 -1.54 17.91 11.11
CA ILE A 274 -0.08 18.06 11.02
C ILE A 274 0.62 16.93 11.77
N GLU A 275 0.17 16.58 12.98
CA GLU A 275 0.74 15.46 13.74
C GLU A 275 0.55 14.12 13.01
N CYS A 276 -0.61 13.90 12.38
CA CYS A 276 -0.86 12.70 11.56
C CYS A 276 0.11 12.59 10.38
N LEU A 277 0.33 13.70 9.64
CA LEU A 277 1.27 13.73 8.52
C LEU A 277 2.71 13.60 8.99
N HIS A 278 3.10 14.30 10.06
CA HIS A 278 4.44 14.18 10.65
C HIS A 278 4.72 12.75 11.11
N TYR A 279 3.76 12.08 11.76
CA TYR A 279 3.91 10.68 12.16
C TYR A 279 4.22 9.80 10.93
N ALA A 280 3.36 9.82 9.92
CA ALA A 280 3.51 9.00 8.73
C ALA A 280 4.80 9.31 7.96
N MET A 281 5.21 10.59 7.89
CA MET A 281 6.47 11.01 7.26
C MET A 281 7.72 10.69 8.08
N ASN A 282 7.59 10.46 9.39
CA ASN A 282 8.72 10.02 10.24
C ASN A 282 8.96 8.51 10.18
N LEU A 283 8.00 7.73 9.67
CA LEU A 283 8.24 6.34 9.31
C LEU A 283 9.11 6.25 8.04
N PRO A 284 9.73 5.10 7.75
CA PRO A 284 10.56 4.92 6.55
C PRO A 284 9.73 4.82 5.26
N THR A 285 8.85 5.80 5.06
CA THR A 285 8.04 5.97 3.85
C THR A 285 8.80 6.69 2.75
N SER A 286 8.64 6.27 1.50
CA SER A 286 9.13 7.03 0.34
C SER A 286 8.22 8.23 0.07
N THR A 287 6.90 8.03 0.16
CA THR A 287 5.88 9.08 0.06
C THR A 287 4.70 8.76 0.98
N VAL A 288 4.00 9.80 1.43
CA VAL A 288 2.73 9.71 2.17
C VAL A 288 1.63 10.30 1.29
N ILE A 289 0.78 9.42 0.77
CA ILE A 289 -0.35 9.81 -0.07
C ILE A 289 -1.46 10.34 0.83
N THR A 290 -1.88 11.58 0.60
CA THR A 290 -2.93 12.23 1.37
C THR A 290 -4.01 12.81 0.48
N GLY A 291 -5.24 12.87 1.01
CA GLY A 291 -6.39 13.46 0.33
C GLY A 291 -6.30 14.99 0.36
N ILE A 292 -6.31 15.58 -0.83
CA ILE A 292 -6.28 17.03 -1.03
C ILE A 292 -7.36 17.38 -2.07
N ASP A 293 -8.42 18.04 -1.68
CA ASP A 293 -9.54 18.46 -2.54
C ASP A 293 -9.75 19.96 -2.52
N THR A 294 -8.95 20.71 -1.76
CA THR A 294 -8.96 22.17 -1.71
C THR A 294 -7.54 22.75 -1.66
N LEU A 295 -7.35 23.99 -2.08
CA LEU A 295 -6.08 24.70 -1.93
C LEU A 295 -5.68 24.87 -0.46
N GLN A 296 -6.65 24.99 0.46
CA GLN A 296 -6.36 25.05 1.89
C GLN A 296 -5.75 23.75 2.42
N LEU A 297 -6.25 22.58 1.99
CA LEU A 297 -5.64 21.30 2.36
C LEU A 297 -4.29 21.08 1.68
N LEU A 298 -4.10 21.64 0.48
CA LEU A 298 -2.78 21.67 -0.17
C LEU A 298 -1.78 22.48 0.67
N ASP A 299 -2.18 23.68 1.13
CA ASP A 299 -1.36 24.53 2.00
C ASP A 299 -1.03 23.82 3.32
N GLN A 300 -2.00 23.12 3.92
CA GLN A 300 -1.77 22.32 5.12
C GLN A 300 -0.76 21.21 4.90
N ALA A 301 -0.80 20.51 3.74
CA ALA A 301 0.17 19.48 3.41
C ALA A 301 1.58 20.07 3.24
N PHE A 302 1.72 21.23 2.61
CA PHE A 302 3.00 21.94 2.52
C PHE A 302 3.49 22.46 3.86
N GLU A 303 2.58 22.93 4.74
CA GLU A 303 2.93 23.27 6.12
C GLU A 303 3.53 22.08 6.87
N ALA A 304 2.92 20.89 6.73
CA ALA A 304 3.46 19.69 7.32
C ALA A 304 4.87 19.36 6.80
N VAL A 305 5.13 19.54 5.49
CA VAL A 305 6.47 19.34 4.91
C VAL A 305 7.47 20.38 5.41
N ARG A 306 7.06 21.66 5.49
CA ARG A 306 7.92 22.75 5.93
C ARG A 306 8.36 22.60 7.38
N THR A 307 7.45 22.14 8.24
CA THR A 307 7.65 22.00 9.68
C THR A 307 8.14 20.60 10.08
N LEU A 308 8.31 19.68 9.11
CA LEU A 308 8.76 18.31 9.36
C LEU A 308 10.15 18.30 10.02
N LYS A 309 10.22 17.65 11.17
CA LYS A 309 11.45 17.35 11.90
C LYS A 309 11.43 15.88 12.33
N PRO A 310 12.59 15.23 12.48
CA PRO A 310 12.67 13.93 13.11
C PRO A 310 12.04 13.98 14.51
N MET A 311 11.09 13.08 14.77
CA MET A 311 10.48 12.96 16.09
C MET A 311 11.46 12.29 17.05
N THR A 312 11.64 12.86 18.23
CA THR A 312 12.38 12.20 19.30
C THR A 312 11.61 11.01 19.83
N PRO A 313 12.28 10.01 20.44
CA PRO A 313 11.60 8.87 21.07
C PRO A 313 10.55 9.31 22.12
N ALA A 314 10.85 10.37 22.89
CA ALA A 314 9.91 10.90 23.87
C ALA A 314 8.65 11.51 23.20
N GLN A 315 8.80 12.24 22.10
CA GLN A 315 7.68 12.80 21.35
C GLN A 315 6.81 11.68 20.74
N LEU A 316 7.45 10.66 20.15
CA LEU A 316 6.75 9.51 19.58
C LEU A 316 5.98 8.76 20.66
N THR A 317 6.61 8.46 21.82
CA THR A 317 5.97 7.79 22.95
C THR A 317 4.77 8.59 23.46
N ALA A 318 4.91 9.91 23.61
CA ALA A 318 3.82 10.77 24.07
C ALA A 318 2.65 10.81 23.07
N LEU A 319 2.94 10.89 21.77
CA LEU A 319 1.92 10.87 20.71
C LEU A 319 1.16 9.53 20.71
N LEU A 320 1.87 8.41 20.75
CA LEU A 320 1.26 7.08 20.77
C LEU A 320 0.49 6.81 22.09
N ALA A 321 0.93 7.36 23.22
CA ALA A 321 0.19 7.26 24.48
C ALA A 321 -1.18 7.94 24.39
N ARG A 322 -1.28 9.10 23.73
CA ARG A 322 -2.55 9.83 23.53
C ARG A 322 -3.54 9.07 22.64
N THR A 323 -3.04 8.32 21.65
CA THR A 323 -3.89 7.64 20.66
C THR A 323 -4.26 6.21 21.07
N ARG A 324 -3.58 5.61 22.02
CA ARG A 324 -3.70 4.20 22.41
C ARG A 324 -5.13 3.75 22.71
N GLU A 325 -5.84 4.48 23.56
CA GLU A 325 -7.20 4.12 23.97
C GLU A 325 -8.17 4.21 22.77
N ALA A 326 -8.11 5.31 22.03
CA ALA A 326 -8.94 5.53 20.84
C ALA A 326 -8.71 4.46 19.76
N ALA A 327 -7.46 4.02 19.60
CA ALA A 327 -7.06 3.06 18.58
C ALA A 327 -7.37 1.60 18.91
N ALA A 328 -7.56 1.24 20.20
CA ALA A 328 -7.53 -0.14 20.72
C ALA A 328 -8.46 -1.13 20.00
N LYS A 329 -9.58 -0.65 19.43
CA LYS A 329 -10.58 -1.48 18.73
C LYS A 329 -10.71 -1.15 17.24
N GLY A 330 -9.85 -0.31 16.68
CA GLY A 330 -9.91 0.11 15.29
C GLY A 330 -11.12 0.99 14.94
N ASN A 331 -11.74 1.65 15.92
CA ASN A 331 -12.95 2.46 15.76
C ASN A 331 -12.78 3.62 14.76
N TYR A 332 -11.56 4.11 14.60
CA TYR A 332 -11.21 5.20 13.68
C TYR A 332 -10.49 4.72 12.42
N GLU A 333 -10.34 3.40 12.27
CA GLU A 333 -9.76 2.75 11.11
C GLU A 333 -10.82 1.86 10.41
N LEU A 334 -11.93 2.48 9.98
CA LEU A 334 -13.09 1.78 9.41
C LEU A 334 -12.73 0.92 8.20
N TYR A 335 -11.66 1.26 7.49
CA TYR A 335 -11.13 0.45 6.39
C TYR A 335 -10.59 -0.92 6.86
N LYS A 336 -10.22 -1.08 8.16
CA LYS A 336 -9.85 -2.39 8.75
C LYS A 336 -11.05 -3.16 9.28
N THR A 337 -12.09 -2.47 9.77
CA THR A 337 -13.16 -3.05 10.57
C THR A 337 -14.51 -3.18 9.87
N THR A 338 -14.72 -2.49 8.74
CA THR A 338 -15.95 -2.51 7.95
C THR A 338 -15.65 -2.78 6.47
N SER A 339 -16.69 -3.03 5.65
CA SER A 339 -16.57 -3.13 4.20
C SER A 339 -16.82 -1.81 3.45
N GLN A 340 -16.97 -0.70 4.17
CA GLN A 340 -17.27 0.61 3.58
C GLN A 340 -16.22 1.07 2.55
N PHE A 341 -14.98 0.63 2.71
CA PHE A 341 -13.85 1.01 1.85
C PHE A 341 -13.41 -0.11 0.89
N ASP A 342 -14.20 -1.18 0.80
CA ASP A 342 -13.87 -2.36 0.02
C ASP A 342 -14.61 -2.32 -1.32
N SER A 343 -14.16 -1.50 -2.27
CA SER A 343 -14.79 -1.30 -3.59
C SER A 343 -14.95 -2.62 -4.34
N THR A 344 -13.93 -3.47 -4.31
CA THR A 344 -13.93 -4.78 -4.98
C THR A 344 -14.86 -5.81 -4.32
N ALA A 345 -15.22 -5.62 -3.04
CA ALA A 345 -16.23 -6.44 -2.38
C ALA A 345 -17.65 -6.00 -2.75
N GLN A 346 -17.82 -4.70 -2.99
CA GLN A 346 -19.10 -4.14 -3.45
C GLN A 346 -19.32 -4.39 -4.95
N ASN A 347 -18.24 -4.53 -5.73
CA ASN A 347 -18.25 -4.71 -7.18
C ASN A 347 -17.43 -5.95 -7.59
N PRO A 348 -17.84 -7.18 -7.21
CA PRO A 348 -17.04 -8.38 -7.45
C PRO A 348 -16.80 -8.69 -8.95
N ALA A 349 -17.62 -8.18 -9.84
CA ALA A 349 -17.46 -8.32 -11.28
C ALA A 349 -16.19 -7.63 -11.82
N TRP A 350 -15.63 -6.65 -11.11
CA TRP A 350 -14.39 -5.99 -11.51
C TRP A 350 -13.17 -6.92 -11.44
N LEU A 351 -13.27 -7.97 -10.62
CA LEU A 351 -12.19 -8.93 -10.43
C LEU A 351 -12.02 -9.89 -11.63
N GLY A 352 -13.06 -10.12 -12.40
CA GLY A 352 -13.07 -11.04 -13.53
C GLY A 352 -13.27 -12.51 -13.16
#